data_855155f80637f12721992971ac14e479
#
_entry.id   855155f80637f12721992971ac14e479
#
_cell.length_a   1.000
_cell.length_b   1.000
_cell.length_c   1.000
_cell.angle_alpha   90.00
_cell.angle_beta   90.00
_cell.angle_gamma   90.00
#
_symmetry.space_group_name_H-M   'P 1'
#
loop_
_entity.id
_entity.type
_entity.pdbx_description
1 polymer ?
#
loop_
_entity_poly.entity_id
_entity_poly.type
_entity_poly.pdbx_seq_one_letter_code
_entity_poly.pdbx_strand_id
1 'polypeptide(L)'
;MKRAIGFTLSLLLLSTIIAQPLQAVDKEPRKILSGWIPYYSVKTVLPLVRKLPSASPNVEGQPSVCDASQYGPVENQAIESSYLFTNKDLMKEVMPFWYSLKSPTVIRDNYVSGNPSWPIADTVCLMRRAGLQVIPTMTDGTAKLVLSEYLANPATRTTIVKTIVDLVMKNNFDGIDLDYEGFAFVDGNATWSKTAPRWVALIKELSVALHAKNKLLSVSTPYVYDPKEKQKGYFVYAWADIASSIDRLRIMTYDYSVARPGPMGPLAWTEKTIKYAISVMSPSKVYVGLPGYGRDWITSVQGKCPISAPPGLIGGAKAATFKMNYAAAKAAIDGAIPTFNEQYSEATYNYTQNYNGLTATGASTACTVNRTVWYQNARSYADRIALVAKYRLGGAAMWTLGMEEIAATNEIRTAALAIAPDPVVNTISLENVTDGFVNYGSLFTVKGLITLKDKTPIAGLNVTLEIKRPNETTWAKIADLVTAADGTVTTPMTLGGAASVRLTTGGTWERAASVSTEEEILVKSLLQVDRPVSALKTLPITIKAQLLPKLAGKTANLQKNVNGKWQNIGTSSISDANGVFTFITSEPKRGVVTMRIQVVDDIASPIFAIVIR
;
A
#
# COMPACT_ATOMS: atom_id res chain seq x y z
N MET A 1 -61.71 48.32 -50.26
CA MET A 1 -61.93 47.77 -48.93
C MET A 1 -61.16 46.48 -48.82
N LYS A 2 -59.99 46.47 -48.22
CA LYS A 2 -59.21 45.25 -47.96
C LYS A 2 -58.86 45.26 -46.47
N ARG A 3 -59.39 44.30 -45.72
CA ARG A 3 -59.08 44.07 -44.31
C ARG A 3 -57.78 43.38 -44.24
N ALA A 4 -56.85 43.94 -43.47
CA ALA A 4 -55.57 43.28 -43.06
C ALA A 4 -55.85 42.52 -41.79
N ILE A 5 -55.50 41.22 -41.80
CA ILE A 5 -55.47 40.31 -40.62
C ILE A 5 -54.06 40.31 -40.09
N GLY A 6 -53.88 40.83 -38.89
CA GLY A 6 -52.62 40.79 -38.21
C GLY A 6 -52.45 39.39 -37.55
N PHE A 7 -51.35 38.72 -37.86
CA PHE A 7 -50.88 37.49 -37.16
C PHE A 7 -49.86 37.92 -36.09
N THR A 8 -50.24 37.76 -34.83
CA THR A 8 -49.29 37.87 -33.69
C THR A 8 -48.55 36.58 -33.52
N LEU A 9 -47.27 36.60 -33.79
CA LEU A 9 -46.36 35.48 -33.59
C LEU A 9 -45.85 35.50 -32.13
N SER A 10 -46.39 34.61 -31.28
CA SER A 10 -45.87 34.40 -29.93
C SER A 10 -44.58 33.57 -30.00
N LEU A 11 -43.44 34.20 -29.73
CA LEU A 11 -42.14 33.52 -29.56
C LEU A 11 -42.14 32.82 -28.20
N LEU A 12 -42.30 31.50 -28.19
CA LEU A 12 -41.94 30.68 -27.03
C LEU A 12 -40.40 30.57 -26.95
N LEU A 13 -39.79 31.28 -26.00
CA LEU A 13 -38.41 31.03 -25.60
C LEU A 13 -38.36 29.68 -24.88
N LEU A 14 -37.97 28.62 -25.59
CA LEU A 14 -37.47 27.40 -24.96
C LEU A 14 -36.08 27.73 -24.33
N SER A 15 -36.04 27.95 -23.03
CA SER A 15 -34.80 27.94 -22.27
C SER A 15 -34.24 26.51 -22.24
N THR A 16 -33.34 26.21 -23.15
CA THR A 16 -32.49 25.02 -23.03
C THR A 16 -31.63 25.22 -21.81
N ILE A 17 -31.98 24.54 -20.72
CA ILE A 17 -31.06 24.31 -19.60
C ILE A 17 -29.94 23.44 -20.16
N ILE A 18 -28.85 24.09 -20.57
CA ILE A 18 -27.57 23.41 -20.82
C ILE A 18 -27.15 22.90 -19.45
N ALA A 19 -27.39 21.65 -19.16
CA ALA A 19 -26.76 20.96 -18.06
C ALA A 19 -25.25 21.11 -18.27
N GLN A 20 -24.61 21.98 -17.48
CA GLN A 20 -23.14 22.00 -17.43
C GLN A 20 -22.70 20.58 -17.11
N PRO A 21 -21.74 20.02 -17.87
CA PRO A 21 -21.17 18.75 -17.49
C PRO A 21 -20.66 18.91 -16.06
N LEU A 22 -21.14 18.07 -15.13
CA LEU A 22 -20.53 17.95 -13.81
C LEU A 22 -19.03 17.84 -14.07
N GLN A 23 -18.26 18.79 -13.56
CA GLN A 23 -16.80 18.67 -13.58
C GLN A 23 -16.50 17.31 -12.99
N ALA A 24 -15.91 16.43 -13.81
CA ALA A 24 -15.45 15.13 -13.36
C ALA A 24 -14.56 15.39 -12.13
N VAL A 25 -15.01 14.94 -10.98
CA VAL A 25 -14.20 14.97 -9.77
C VAL A 25 -12.95 14.17 -10.13
N ASP A 26 -11.76 14.77 -10.08
CA ASP A 26 -10.50 14.09 -10.35
C ASP A 26 -10.30 12.97 -9.31
N LYS A 27 -10.88 11.80 -9.62
CA LYS A 27 -10.70 10.61 -8.83
C LYS A 27 -9.39 9.95 -9.27
N GLU A 28 -8.58 9.56 -8.31
CA GLU A 28 -7.45 8.70 -8.60
C GLU A 28 -7.96 7.26 -8.82
N PRO A 29 -7.42 6.54 -9.81
CA PRO A 29 -7.80 5.15 -10.03
C PRO A 29 -7.54 4.31 -8.77
N ARG A 30 -8.40 3.32 -8.52
CA ARG A 30 -8.15 2.37 -7.46
C ARG A 30 -6.90 1.55 -7.79
N LYS A 31 -5.96 1.45 -6.86
CA LYS A 31 -4.75 0.62 -7.02
C LYS A 31 -5.13 -0.86 -6.92
N ILE A 32 -5.40 -1.47 -8.06
CA ILE A 32 -5.88 -2.87 -8.18
C ILE A 32 -4.91 -3.78 -8.90
N LEU A 33 -3.87 -3.24 -9.54
CA LEU A 33 -2.89 -4.03 -10.26
C LEU A 33 -1.69 -4.33 -9.37
N SER A 34 -1.23 -5.55 -9.40
CA SER A 34 0.06 -6.01 -8.91
C SER A 34 0.65 -6.97 -9.95
N GLY A 35 1.90 -7.37 -9.79
CA GLY A 35 2.43 -8.38 -10.71
C GLY A 35 3.86 -8.78 -10.40
N TRP A 36 4.25 -9.90 -10.99
CA TRP A 36 5.57 -10.48 -10.83
C TRP A 36 6.59 -9.80 -11.74
N ILE A 37 7.80 -9.65 -11.22
CA ILE A 37 8.96 -9.12 -11.95
C ILE A 37 10.08 -10.17 -11.88
N PRO A 38 10.18 -11.08 -12.86
CA PRO A 38 11.27 -12.04 -12.91
C PRO A 38 12.63 -11.36 -13.01
N TYR A 39 13.65 -11.96 -12.39
CA TYR A 39 15.01 -11.41 -12.37
C TYR A 39 15.61 -11.17 -13.77
N TYR A 40 15.18 -11.93 -14.77
CA TYR A 40 15.61 -11.79 -16.16
C TYR A 40 14.83 -10.74 -16.96
N SER A 41 13.76 -10.17 -16.41
CA SER A 41 12.90 -9.18 -17.07
C SER A 41 12.80 -7.84 -16.33
N VAL A 42 13.63 -7.58 -15.35
CA VAL A 42 13.61 -6.31 -14.56
C VAL A 42 13.69 -5.10 -15.48
N LYS A 43 14.54 -5.14 -16.53
CA LYS A 43 14.70 -4.06 -17.51
C LYS A 43 13.44 -3.74 -18.32
N THR A 44 12.48 -4.64 -18.37
CA THR A 44 11.19 -4.40 -19.05
C THR A 44 10.33 -3.41 -18.27
N VAL A 45 10.49 -3.33 -16.96
CA VAL A 45 9.64 -2.54 -16.08
C VAL A 45 10.36 -1.39 -15.40
N LEU A 46 11.69 -1.47 -15.22
CA LEU A 46 12.54 -0.44 -14.61
C LEU A 46 13.90 -0.38 -15.32
N PRO A 47 14.49 0.81 -15.51
CA PRO A 47 15.89 0.91 -15.92
C PRO A 47 16.80 0.42 -14.77
N LEU A 48 17.87 -0.28 -15.11
CA LEU A 48 18.90 -0.62 -14.15
C LEU A 48 19.89 0.56 -14.06
N VAL A 49 19.62 1.47 -13.16
CA VAL A 49 20.41 2.68 -12.89
C VAL A 49 21.00 2.63 -11.49
N ARG A 50 22.18 3.19 -11.31
CA ARG A 50 22.83 3.31 -10.02
C ARG A 50 22.64 4.70 -9.45
N LYS A 51 22.57 4.81 -8.13
CA LYS A 51 22.64 6.09 -7.44
C LYS A 51 24.00 6.75 -7.68
N LEU A 52 23.99 8.07 -7.70
CA LEU A 52 25.24 8.85 -7.72
C LEU A 52 26.09 8.53 -6.47
N PRO A 53 27.43 8.61 -6.58
CA PRO A 53 28.34 8.30 -5.46
C PRO A 53 28.09 9.16 -4.21
N SER A 54 27.53 10.35 -4.36
CA SER A 54 27.16 11.27 -3.27
C SER A 54 25.88 10.87 -2.53
N ALA A 55 25.15 9.87 -3.00
CA ALA A 55 23.95 9.40 -2.32
C ALA A 55 24.32 8.77 -0.97
N SER A 56 23.50 9.02 0.05
CA SER A 56 23.68 8.44 1.38
C SER A 56 23.86 6.93 1.32
N PRO A 57 24.82 6.36 2.07
CA PRO A 57 25.03 4.93 2.09
C PRO A 57 23.76 4.20 2.57
N ASN A 58 23.49 3.04 2.00
CA ASN A 58 22.43 2.17 2.50
C ASN A 58 22.81 1.68 3.89
N VAL A 59 22.04 2.04 4.89
CA VAL A 59 22.17 1.49 6.24
C VAL A 59 21.34 0.21 6.28
N GLU A 60 21.95 -0.87 6.77
CA GLU A 60 21.24 -2.17 6.91
C GLU A 60 19.95 -1.98 7.74
N GLY A 61 18.83 -2.49 7.24
CA GLY A 61 17.53 -2.38 7.89
C GLY A 61 16.79 -1.05 7.70
N GLN A 62 17.40 -0.04 7.05
CA GLN A 62 16.70 1.20 6.70
C GLN A 62 16.41 1.28 5.19
N PRO A 63 15.21 1.80 4.79
CA PRO A 63 14.95 2.03 3.39
C PRO A 63 15.94 3.06 2.86
N SER A 64 16.62 2.74 1.78
CA SER A 64 17.45 3.71 1.10
C SER A 64 16.58 4.83 0.54
N VAL A 65 16.95 6.09 0.81
CA VAL A 65 16.31 7.24 0.18
C VAL A 65 16.59 7.20 -1.31
N CYS A 66 15.55 7.34 -2.13
CA CYS A 66 15.61 7.20 -3.59
C CYS A 66 14.86 8.35 -4.27
N ASP A 67 15.27 9.59 -3.95
CA ASP A 67 14.70 10.77 -4.59
C ASP A 67 15.42 11.11 -5.91
N ALA A 68 14.85 12.06 -6.66
CA ALA A 68 15.36 12.46 -7.96
C ALA A 68 16.77 13.05 -7.90
N SER A 69 17.17 13.65 -6.76
CA SER A 69 18.48 14.29 -6.60
C SER A 69 19.64 13.29 -6.60
N GLN A 70 19.34 12.00 -6.40
CA GLN A 70 20.33 10.92 -6.37
C GLN A 70 20.68 10.35 -7.75
N TYR A 71 20.09 10.90 -8.81
CA TYR A 71 20.28 10.44 -10.21
C TYR A 71 20.52 11.64 -11.11
N GLY A 72 21.22 11.42 -12.23
CA GLY A 72 21.39 12.43 -13.27
C GLY A 72 20.08 12.66 -14.05
N PRO A 73 20.03 13.74 -14.88
CA PRO A 73 18.83 14.05 -15.68
C PRO A 73 18.39 12.92 -16.64
N VAL A 74 19.35 12.26 -17.28
CA VAL A 74 19.09 11.15 -18.22
C VAL A 74 18.53 9.94 -17.48
N GLU A 75 19.10 9.58 -16.35
CA GLU A 75 18.62 8.48 -15.50
C GLU A 75 17.23 8.76 -14.96
N ASN A 76 16.97 10.00 -14.48
CA ASN A 76 15.64 10.38 -13.99
C ASN A 76 14.60 10.31 -15.12
N GLN A 77 14.91 10.77 -16.34
CA GLN A 77 14.02 10.64 -17.48
C GLN A 77 13.72 9.17 -17.79
N ALA A 78 14.73 8.30 -17.79
CA ALA A 78 14.54 6.86 -17.99
C ALA A 78 13.67 6.22 -16.90
N ILE A 79 13.84 6.64 -15.63
CA ILE A 79 13.05 6.17 -14.51
C ILE A 79 11.58 6.58 -14.69
N GLU A 80 11.30 7.88 -14.86
CA GLU A 80 9.94 8.42 -14.95
C GLU A 80 9.16 7.90 -16.18
N SER A 81 9.85 7.56 -17.28
CA SER A 81 9.24 6.96 -18.46
C SER A 81 9.11 5.44 -18.40
N SER A 82 9.59 4.80 -17.34
CA SER A 82 9.54 3.35 -17.20
C SER A 82 8.13 2.84 -16.89
N TYR A 83 7.90 1.55 -17.16
CA TYR A 83 6.61 0.90 -16.95
C TYR A 83 6.04 1.08 -15.54
N LEU A 84 6.86 0.88 -14.49
CA LEU A 84 6.37 1.02 -13.12
C LEU A 84 5.97 2.46 -12.77
N PHE A 85 6.71 3.46 -13.27
CA PHE A 85 6.42 4.86 -12.99
C PHE A 85 5.21 5.38 -13.78
N THR A 86 5.04 4.95 -15.03
CA THR A 86 3.89 5.33 -15.86
C THR A 86 2.58 4.66 -15.44
N ASN A 87 2.64 3.57 -14.65
CA ASN A 87 1.48 2.82 -14.16
C ASN A 87 1.38 2.79 -12.61
N LYS A 88 2.14 3.63 -11.89
CA LYS A 88 2.11 3.68 -10.42
C LYS A 88 0.76 4.06 -9.83
N ASP A 89 -0.08 4.73 -10.61
CA ASP A 89 -1.46 5.07 -10.28
C ASP A 89 -2.37 3.83 -10.13
N LEU A 90 -2.07 2.76 -10.87
CA LEU A 90 -2.82 1.50 -10.84
C LEU A 90 -2.28 0.51 -9.81
N MET A 91 -1.02 0.69 -9.36
CA MET A 91 -0.28 -0.34 -8.65
C MET A 91 -0.14 -0.03 -7.17
N LYS A 92 -0.27 -1.07 -6.34
CA LYS A 92 -0.05 -0.99 -4.90
C LYS A 92 1.24 -1.70 -4.48
N GLU A 93 1.53 -2.84 -5.11
CA GLU A 93 2.60 -3.75 -4.72
C GLU A 93 3.17 -4.48 -5.94
N VAL A 94 4.42 -4.92 -5.82
CA VAL A 94 5.12 -5.74 -6.82
C VAL A 94 5.75 -6.96 -6.17
N MET A 95 5.84 -8.04 -6.94
CA MET A 95 6.41 -9.31 -6.53
C MET A 95 7.68 -9.62 -7.33
N PRO A 96 8.86 -9.16 -6.89
CA PRO A 96 10.13 -9.57 -7.48
C PRO A 96 10.32 -11.09 -7.42
N PHE A 97 10.30 -11.77 -8.56
CA PHE A 97 10.41 -13.22 -8.67
C PHE A 97 11.89 -13.63 -8.69
N TRP A 98 12.54 -13.52 -7.52
CA TRP A 98 14.01 -13.51 -7.43
C TRP A 98 14.62 -14.60 -6.56
N TYR A 99 13.85 -15.30 -5.74
CA TYR A 99 14.38 -16.23 -4.75
C TYR A 99 13.93 -17.67 -4.95
N SER A 100 14.78 -18.62 -4.56
CA SER A 100 14.42 -20.05 -4.52
C SER A 100 14.98 -20.68 -3.25
N LEU A 101 14.12 -21.33 -2.46
CA LEU A 101 14.52 -22.09 -1.29
C LEU A 101 15.24 -23.37 -1.75
N LYS A 102 16.50 -23.58 -1.37
CA LYS A 102 17.31 -24.75 -1.75
C LYS A 102 17.48 -25.75 -0.62
N SER A 103 17.50 -25.28 0.61
CA SER A 103 17.56 -26.07 1.83
C SER A 103 17.02 -25.25 3.00
N PRO A 104 16.84 -25.79 4.20
CA PRO A 104 16.36 -25.02 5.35
C PRO A 104 17.16 -23.78 5.68
N THR A 105 18.43 -23.72 5.31
CA THR A 105 19.35 -22.61 5.59
C THR A 105 19.83 -21.87 4.35
N VAL A 106 19.45 -22.31 3.12
CA VAL A 106 19.98 -21.76 1.87
C VAL A 106 18.86 -21.26 0.98
N ILE A 107 18.84 -19.96 0.73
CA ILE A 107 18.02 -19.33 -0.30
C ILE A 107 18.95 -18.89 -1.43
N ARG A 108 18.66 -19.34 -2.66
CA ARG A 108 19.35 -18.85 -3.85
C ARG A 108 18.77 -17.51 -4.27
N ASP A 109 19.65 -16.52 -4.42
CA ASP A 109 19.35 -15.24 -5.00
C ASP A 109 19.57 -15.29 -6.52
N ASN A 110 18.47 -15.37 -7.27
CA ASN A 110 18.51 -15.40 -8.73
C ASN A 110 18.73 -14.00 -9.32
N TYR A 111 18.34 -12.92 -8.58
CA TYR A 111 18.55 -11.55 -9.05
C TYR A 111 20.03 -11.25 -9.22
N VAL A 112 20.83 -11.52 -8.21
CA VAL A 112 22.29 -11.32 -8.26
C VAL A 112 22.91 -12.15 -9.38
N SER A 113 22.45 -13.39 -9.59
CA SER A 113 22.92 -14.25 -10.67
C SER A 113 22.58 -13.69 -12.06
N GLY A 114 21.42 -13.09 -12.23
CA GLY A 114 20.96 -12.50 -13.50
C GLY A 114 21.42 -11.05 -13.74
N ASN A 115 21.75 -10.31 -12.68
CA ASN A 115 22.08 -8.88 -12.72
C ASN A 115 23.31 -8.55 -11.88
N PRO A 116 24.47 -9.18 -12.12
CA PRO A 116 25.62 -9.11 -11.20
C PRO A 116 26.19 -7.70 -11.01
N SER A 117 25.96 -6.81 -11.96
CA SER A 117 26.46 -5.42 -11.92
C SER A 117 25.51 -4.43 -11.24
N TRP A 118 24.33 -4.88 -10.80
CA TRP A 118 23.28 -3.99 -10.30
C TRP A 118 22.87 -4.38 -8.87
N PRO A 119 23.15 -3.52 -7.86
CA PRO A 119 22.75 -3.80 -6.49
C PRO A 119 21.22 -3.92 -6.36
N ILE A 120 20.77 -4.95 -5.63
CA ILE A 120 19.35 -5.17 -5.36
C ILE A 120 18.72 -3.97 -4.64
N ALA A 121 19.46 -3.33 -3.75
CA ALA A 121 19.03 -2.17 -2.98
C ALA A 121 18.62 -0.99 -3.88
N ASP A 122 19.31 -0.74 -4.99
CA ASP A 122 18.99 0.34 -5.92
C ASP A 122 17.69 0.06 -6.67
N THR A 123 17.47 -1.18 -7.10
CA THR A 123 16.22 -1.59 -7.77
C THR A 123 15.02 -1.53 -6.83
N VAL A 124 15.16 -2.05 -5.60
CA VAL A 124 14.12 -1.99 -4.57
C VAL A 124 13.78 -0.54 -4.19
N CYS A 125 14.80 0.30 -4.10
CA CYS A 125 14.63 1.73 -3.82
C CYS A 125 13.77 2.42 -4.89
N LEU A 126 14.01 2.15 -6.19
CA LEU A 126 13.18 2.70 -7.27
C LEU A 126 11.72 2.21 -7.20
N MET A 127 11.49 0.95 -6.87
CA MET A 127 10.13 0.43 -6.67
C MET A 127 9.40 1.21 -5.56
N ARG A 128 10.09 1.49 -4.45
CA ARG A 128 9.55 2.31 -3.36
C ARG A 128 9.33 3.78 -3.73
N ARG A 129 10.24 4.37 -4.52
CA ARG A 129 10.05 5.71 -5.07
C ARG A 129 8.79 5.80 -5.93
N ALA A 130 8.42 4.72 -6.64
CA ALA A 130 7.14 4.62 -7.34
C ALA A 130 5.93 4.43 -6.39
N GLY A 131 6.12 4.40 -5.07
CA GLY A 131 5.06 4.21 -4.06
C GLY A 131 4.59 2.76 -3.90
N LEU A 132 5.41 1.78 -4.29
CA LEU A 132 5.05 0.37 -4.31
C LEU A 132 5.58 -0.38 -3.07
N GLN A 133 4.75 -1.25 -2.50
CA GLN A 133 5.21 -2.28 -1.57
C GLN A 133 5.99 -3.35 -2.34
N VAL A 134 7.11 -3.81 -1.77
CA VAL A 134 7.99 -4.81 -2.39
C VAL A 134 7.89 -6.11 -1.61
N ILE A 135 7.21 -7.10 -2.20
CA ILE A 135 6.91 -8.40 -1.60
C ILE A 135 7.51 -9.48 -2.50
N PRO A 136 8.83 -9.76 -2.42
CA PRO A 136 9.47 -10.67 -3.36
C PRO A 136 8.91 -12.07 -3.25
N THR A 137 8.90 -12.78 -4.39
CA THR A 137 8.45 -14.17 -4.49
C THR A 137 9.62 -15.13 -4.32
N MET A 138 9.37 -16.16 -3.53
CA MET A 138 10.26 -17.29 -3.31
C MET A 138 9.61 -18.58 -3.81
N THR A 139 10.30 -19.27 -4.72
CA THR A 139 9.87 -20.59 -5.23
C THR A 139 10.45 -21.73 -4.39
N ASP A 140 9.83 -22.92 -4.50
CA ASP A 140 10.42 -24.18 -4.08
C ASP A 140 11.50 -24.60 -5.10
N GLY A 141 12.73 -24.55 -4.67
CA GLY A 141 13.87 -24.96 -5.48
C GLY A 141 14.49 -26.28 -5.01
N THR A 142 13.79 -27.07 -4.19
CA THR A 142 14.24 -28.38 -3.71
C THR A 142 13.91 -29.48 -4.72
N ALA A 143 14.39 -30.69 -4.46
CA ALA A 143 14.02 -31.86 -5.26
C ALA A 143 12.63 -32.36 -4.85
N LYS A 144 12.07 -33.26 -5.69
CA LYS A 144 10.76 -33.93 -5.46
C LYS A 144 10.64 -34.45 -4.03
N LEU A 145 9.55 -34.09 -3.34
CA LEU A 145 9.18 -34.48 -1.97
C LEU A 145 10.06 -33.89 -0.86
N VAL A 146 11.24 -33.35 -1.17
CA VAL A 146 12.22 -32.88 -0.17
C VAL A 146 11.65 -31.76 0.69
N LEU A 147 10.97 -30.77 0.11
CA LEU A 147 10.36 -29.68 0.89
C LEU A 147 9.30 -30.25 1.85
N SER A 148 8.42 -31.13 1.39
CA SER A 148 7.42 -31.77 2.25
C SER A 148 8.05 -32.48 3.46
N GLU A 149 9.18 -33.15 3.27
CA GLU A 149 9.89 -33.81 4.38
C GLU A 149 10.57 -32.79 5.33
N TYR A 150 11.14 -31.69 4.81
CA TYR A 150 11.63 -30.61 5.67
C TYR A 150 10.52 -30.03 6.54
N LEU A 151 9.33 -29.84 5.97
CA LEU A 151 8.19 -29.28 6.69
C LEU A 151 7.58 -30.25 7.72
N ALA A 152 7.82 -31.56 7.59
CA ALA A 152 7.39 -32.56 8.57
C ALA A 152 8.11 -32.40 9.91
N ASN A 153 9.36 -31.97 9.91
CA ASN A 153 10.17 -31.82 11.11
C ASN A 153 10.02 -30.38 11.68
N PRO A 154 9.52 -30.22 12.92
CA PRO A 154 9.32 -28.89 13.52
C PRO A 154 10.60 -28.06 13.59
N ALA A 155 11.75 -28.63 13.98
CA ALA A 155 13.01 -27.90 14.09
C ALA A 155 13.51 -27.41 12.72
N THR A 156 13.38 -28.24 11.68
CA THR A 156 13.72 -27.87 10.30
C THR A 156 12.79 -26.77 9.78
N ARG A 157 11.49 -26.86 10.08
CA ARG A 157 10.49 -25.86 9.72
C ARG A 157 10.77 -24.52 10.39
N THR A 158 11.10 -24.51 11.69
CA THR A 158 11.52 -23.29 12.41
C THR A 158 12.78 -22.68 11.80
N THR A 159 13.73 -23.49 11.35
CA THR A 159 14.92 -23.02 10.63
C THR A 159 14.54 -22.35 9.31
N ILE A 160 13.65 -22.93 8.52
CA ILE A 160 13.14 -22.32 7.28
C ILE A 160 12.47 -20.98 7.57
N VAL A 161 11.60 -20.91 8.57
CA VAL A 161 10.93 -19.67 8.99
C VAL A 161 11.96 -18.58 9.33
N LYS A 162 12.95 -18.91 10.15
CA LYS A 162 14.02 -17.97 10.49
C LYS A 162 14.76 -17.49 9.24
N THR A 163 15.16 -18.40 8.36
CA THR A 163 15.90 -18.08 7.12
C THR A 163 15.12 -17.13 6.20
N ILE A 164 13.80 -17.33 6.10
CA ILE A 164 12.91 -16.45 5.31
C ILE A 164 12.79 -15.06 5.98
N VAL A 165 12.56 -15.03 7.29
CA VAL A 165 12.43 -13.77 8.03
C VAL A 165 13.73 -12.96 7.96
N ASP A 166 14.89 -13.60 8.13
CA ASP A 166 16.20 -12.95 8.02
C ASP A 166 16.39 -12.31 6.62
N LEU A 167 15.98 -12.99 5.53
CA LEU A 167 16.01 -12.44 4.18
C LEU A 167 15.14 -11.18 4.06
N VAL A 168 13.90 -11.22 4.58
CA VAL A 168 12.96 -10.11 4.54
C VAL A 168 13.50 -8.91 5.31
N MET A 169 14.03 -9.14 6.49
CA MET A 169 14.56 -8.08 7.36
C MET A 169 15.85 -7.48 6.80
N LYS A 170 16.80 -8.30 6.34
CA LYS A 170 18.07 -7.86 5.75
C LYS A 170 17.87 -6.88 4.59
N ASN A 171 16.91 -7.16 3.71
CA ASN A 171 16.63 -6.32 2.54
C ASN A 171 15.52 -5.30 2.80
N ASN A 172 14.97 -5.25 4.02
CA ASN A 172 13.85 -4.42 4.41
C ASN A 172 12.64 -4.54 3.48
N PHE A 173 12.32 -5.75 3.00
CA PHE A 173 11.12 -5.98 2.19
C PHE A 173 9.85 -5.77 3.01
N ASP A 174 8.74 -5.49 2.33
CA ASP A 174 7.45 -5.29 2.98
C ASP A 174 6.77 -6.61 3.37
N GLY A 175 7.27 -7.73 2.85
CA GLY A 175 6.81 -9.08 3.11
C GLY A 175 7.51 -10.10 2.25
N ILE A 176 6.94 -11.29 2.15
CA ILE A 176 7.35 -12.39 1.25
C ILE A 176 6.12 -12.99 0.59
N ASP A 177 6.26 -13.44 -0.66
CA ASP A 177 5.28 -14.21 -1.41
C ASP A 177 5.85 -15.63 -1.61
N LEU A 178 5.12 -16.67 -1.21
CA LEU A 178 5.51 -18.05 -1.40
C LEU A 178 4.79 -18.65 -2.60
N ASP A 179 5.57 -19.03 -3.62
CA ASP A 179 5.13 -19.69 -4.83
C ASP A 179 5.75 -21.10 -4.90
N TYR A 180 5.27 -22.01 -4.02
CA TYR A 180 5.78 -23.36 -3.89
C TYR A 180 4.97 -24.33 -4.75
N GLU A 181 5.32 -24.40 -6.03
CA GLU A 181 4.59 -25.23 -7.01
C GLU A 181 5.00 -26.72 -7.01
N GLY A 182 6.09 -27.07 -6.33
CA GLY A 182 6.55 -28.45 -6.22
C GLY A 182 5.45 -29.39 -5.71
N PHE A 183 4.66 -28.98 -4.74
CA PHE A 183 3.54 -29.74 -4.20
C PHE A 183 2.49 -30.09 -5.26
N ALA A 184 2.16 -29.15 -6.14
CA ALA A 184 1.12 -29.30 -7.15
C ALA A 184 1.58 -30.13 -8.35
N PHE A 185 2.78 -29.86 -8.87
CA PHE A 185 3.18 -30.29 -10.21
C PHE A 185 4.29 -31.36 -10.22
N VAL A 186 5.04 -31.50 -9.14
CA VAL A 186 6.21 -32.41 -9.06
C VAL A 186 5.95 -33.58 -8.13
N ASP A 187 5.42 -33.36 -6.94
CA ASP A 187 5.25 -34.38 -5.90
C ASP A 187 4.12 -35.35 -6.19
N GLY A 188 3.08 -34.87 -6.89
CA GLY A 188 1.90 -35.65 -7.28
C GLY A 188 0.81 -35.69 -6.20
N ASN A 189 -0.43 -35.81 -6.66
CA ASN A 189 -1.64 -35.67 -5.84
C ASN A 189 -1.81 -36.72 -4.75
N ALA A 190 -1.18 -37.91 -4.89
CA ALA A 190 -1.18 -38.96 -3.87
C ALA A 190 -0.50 -38.52 -2.55
N THR A 191 0.33 -37.47 -2.58
CA THR A 191 1.05 -36.96 -1.41
C THR A 191 0.33 -35.84 -0.70
N TRP A 192 -0.68 -35.22 -1.32
CA TRP A 192 -1.30 -33.98 -0.85
C TRP A 192 -1.95 -34.07 0.52
N SER A 193 -2.58 -35.18 0.85
CA SER A 193 -3.15 -35.40 2.19
C SER A 193 -2.10 -35.37 3.32
N LYS A 194 -0.86 -35.74 3.01
CA LYS A 194 0.28 -35.66 3.92
C LYS A 194 0.91 -34.28 3.94
N THR A 195 1.04 -33.64 2.77
CA THR A 195 1.73 -32.38 2.59
C THR A 195 0.90 -31.19 3.09
N ALA A 196 -0.44 -31.19 2.91
CA ALA A 196 -1.31 -30.09 3.30
C ALA A 196 -1.16 -29.68 4.78
N PRO A 197 -1.22 -30.57 5.79
CA PRO A 197 -1.03 -30.14 7.18
C PRO A 197 0.39 -29.62 7.46
N ARG A 198 1.40 -30.09 6.76
CA ARG A 198 2.79 -29.61 6.86
C ARG A 198 2.92 -28.19 6.30
N TRP A 199 2.30 -27.94 5.15
CA TRP A 199 2.18 -26.61 4.55
C TRP A 199 1.46 -25.62 5.49
N VAL A 200 0.32 -26.02 6.04
CA VAL A 200 -0.45 -25.20 7.00
C VAL A 200 0.40 -24.83 8.21
N ALA A 201 1.19 -25.79 8.75
CA ALA A 201 2.09 -25.52 9.86
C ALA A 201 3.16 -24.48 9.52
N LEU A 202 3.79 -24.57 8.33
CA LEU A 202 4.75 -23.56 7.85
C LEU A 202 4.10 -22.18 7.78
N ILE A 203 2.94 -22.08 7.13
CA ILE A 203 2.25 -20.79 6.94
C ILE A 203 1.90 -20.15 8.28
N LYS A 204 1.41 -20.91 9.25
CA LYS A 204 1.07 -20.39 10.59
C LYS A 204 2.32 -19.90 11.34
N GLU A 205 3.40 -20.66 11.33
CA GLU A 205 4.65 -20.26 12.00
C GLU A 205 5.29 -19.04 11.33
N LEU A 206 5.32 -19.01 10.00
CA LEU A 206 5.88 -17.90 9.24
C LEU A 206 5.04 -16.61 9.41
N SER A 207 3.72 -16.74 9.42
CA SER A 207 2.80 -15.63 9.68
C SER A 207 3.08 -14.95 11.01
N VAL A 208 3.17 -15.72 12.10
CA VAL A 208 3.47 -15.18 13.44
C VAL A 208 4.82 -14.44 13.43
N ALA A 209 5.84 -15.02 12.82
CA ALA A 209 7.18 -14.44 12.80
C ALA A 209 7.26 -13.15 11.95
N LEU A 210 6.58 -13.08 10.80
CA LEU A 210 6.52 -11.91 9.93
C LEU A 210 5.66 -10.79 10.54
N HIS A 211 4.46 -11.11 11.04
CA HIS A 211 3.56 -10.13 11.63
C HIS A 211 4.15 -9.47 12.89
N ALA A 212 4.92 -10.21 13.70
CA ALA A 212 5.69 -9.65 14.81
C ALA A 212 6.73 -8.58 14.37
N LYS A 213 7.05 -8.51 13.08
CA LYS A 213 7.94 -7.53 12.45
C LYS A 213 7.19 -6.54 11.54
N ASN A 214 5.85 -6.52 11.57
CA ASN A 214 4.99 -5.74 10.67
C ASN A 214 5.26 -6.04 9.18
N LYS A 215 5.54 -7.32 8.84
CA LYS A 215 5.79 -7.79 7.48
C LYS A 215 4.65 -8.68 7.00
N LEU A 216 4.32 -8.58 5.70
CA LEU A 216 3.21 -9.29 5.06
C LEU A 216 3.61 -10.71 4.65
N LEU A 217 2.64 -11.62 4.74
CA LEU A 217 2.73 -12.96 4.15
C LEU A 217 1.75 -13.11 2.99
N SER A 218 2.28 -13.33 1.80
CA SER A 218 1.54 -13.64 0.59
C SER A 218 1.77 -15.08 0.17
N VAL A 219 0.78 -15.70 -0.45
CA VAL A 219 0.94 -17.00 -1.11
C VAL A 219 0.36 -16.92 -2.54
N SER A 220 1.11 -17.50 -3.48
CA SER A 220 0.71 -17.69 -4.87
C SER A 220 0.44 -19.18 -5.09
N THR A 221 -0.75 -19.51 -5.56
CA THR A 221 -1.15 -20.93 -5.70
C THR A 221 -1.97 -21.18 -6.95
N PRO A 222 -1.94 -22.41 -7.51
CA PRO A 222 -2.97 -22.85 -8.41
C PRO A 222 -4.34 -22.83 -7.74
N TYR A 223 -5.38 -22.98 -8.54
CA TYR A 223 -6.78 -23.00 -8.08
C TYR A 223 -7.11 -24.12 -7.11
N VAL A 224 -7.98 -23.84 -6.16
CA VAL A 224 -8.64 -24.83 -5.28
C VAL A 224 -10.14 -24.66 -5.43
N TYR A 225 -10.89 -25.73 -5.33
CA TYR A 225 -12.35 -25.73 -5.35
C TYR A 225 -12.94 -26.08 -3.99
N ASP A 226 -14.25 -25.86 -3.85
CA ASP A 226 -14.97 -26.26 -2.65
C ASP A 226 -14.76 -27.78 -2.40
N PRO A 227 -14.35 -28.18 -1.18
CA PRO A 227 -14.17 -29.59 -0.81
C PRO A 227 -15.40 -30.48 -1.03
N LYS A 228 -16.60 -29.89 -1.13
CA LYS A 228 -17.85 -30.59 -1.45
C LYS A 228 -17.95 -31.02 -2.92
N GLU A 229 -17.15 -30.43 -3.80
CA GLU A 229 -17.13 -30.79 -5.20
C GLU A 229 -16.34 -32.08 -5.45
N LYS A 230 -16.70 -32.78 -6.55
CA LYS A 230 -15.96 -34.00 -6.98
C LYS A 230 -14.50 -33.69 -7.29
N GLN A 231 -14.26 -32.56 -7.95
CA GLN A 231 -12.91 -32.06 -8.24
C GLN A 231 -12.55 -31.01 -7.19
N LYS A 232 -11.50 -31.25 -6.44
CA LYS A 232 -11.05 -30.37 -5.35
C LYS A 232 -9.94 -29.41 -5.76
N GLY A 233 -9.55 -29.40 -7.04
CA GLY A 233 -8.39 -28.62 -7.49
C GLY A 233 -7.11 -29.05 -6.75
N TYR A 234 -6.21 -28.10 -6.53
CA TYR A 234 -4.95 -28.32 -5.82
C TYR A 234 -5.12 -28.14 -4.31
N PHE A 235 -5.93 -29.00 -3.67
CA PHE A 235 -6.33 -28.88 -2.26
C PHE A 235 -5.18 -28.95 -1.25
N VAL A 236 -3.97 -29.33 -1.68
CA VAL A 236 -2.74 -29.30 -0.86
C VAL A 236 -2.47 -27.91 -0.27
N TYR A 237 -2.92 -26.83 -0.92
CA TYR A 237 -2.74 -25.46 -0.44
C TYR A 237 -3.69 -25.06 0.68
N ALA A 238 -4.70 -25.86 0.99
CA ALA A 238 -5.54 -25.78 2.21
C ALA A 238 -6.01 -24.33 2.52
N TRP A 239 -6.59 -23.63 1.53
CA TRP A 239 -6.93 -22.20 1.65
C TRP A 239 -7.74 -21.85 2.90
N ALA A 240 -8.71 -22.68 3.29
CA ALA A 240 -9.51 -22.47 4.50
C ALA A 240 -8.66 -22.46 5.77
N ASP A 241 -7.65 -23.36 5.86
CA ASP A 241 -6.83 -23.52 7.06
C ASP A 241 -5.75 -22.46 7.21
N ILE A 242 -5.37 -21.79 6.10
CA ILE A 242 -4.36 -20.71 6.09
C ILE A 242 -4.97 -19.30 6.01
N ALA A 243 -6.28 -19.18 5.79
CA ALA A 243 -6.98 -17.92 5.51
C ALA A 243 -6.71 -16.81 6.53
N SER A 244 -6.67 -17.14 7.83
CA SER A 244 -6.40 -16.18 8.90
C SER A 244 -4.93 -15.77 9.00
N SER A 245 -4.03 -16.60 8.46
CA SER A 245 -2.57 -16.44 8.59
C SER A 245 -1.94 -15.66 7.44
N ILE A 246 -2.59 -15.55 6.30
CA ILE A 246 -2.06 -14.85 5.12
C ILE A 246 -2.70 -13.49 4.92
N ASP A 247 -1.97 -12.56 4.32
CA ASP A 247 -2.44 -11.22 3.95
C ASP A 247 -2.87 -11.14 2.50
N ARG A 248 -2.31 -11.99 1.63
CA ARG A 248 -2.61 -12.06 0.20
C ARG A 248 -2.69 -13.51 -0.26
N LEU A 249 -3.72 -13.81 -1.05
CA LEU A 249 -3.83 -15.01 -1.86
C LEU A 249 -3.84 -14.59 -3.32
N ARG A 250 -2.80 -14.95 -4.08
CA ARG A 250 -2.72 -14.73 -5.52
C ARG A 250 -3.02 -16.04 -6.23
N ILE A 251 -4.17 -16.09 -6.89
CA ILE A 251 -4.62 -17.30 -7.56
C ILE A 251 -4.12 -17.28 -9.00
N MET A 252 -3.38 -18.29 -9.40
CA MET A 252 -2.95 -18.48 -10.78
C MET A 252 -4.14 -18.91 -11.64
N THR A 253 -4.99 -17.94 -12.02
CA THR A 253 -6.19 -18.15 -12.86
C THR A 253 -5.84 -18.16 -14.35
N TYR A 254 -4.78 -18.84 -14.69
CA TYR A 254 -4.26 -19.07 -16.03
C TYR A 254 -3.73 -20.51 -16.16
N ASP A 255 -3.22 -20.87 -17.34
CA ASP A 255 -2.78 -22.25 -17.66
C ASP A 255 -3.88 -23.31 -17.50
N TYR A 256 -5.15 -22.90 -17.76
CA TYR A 256 -6.27 -23.83 -17.82
C TYR A 256 -6.07 -24.88 -18.93
N SER A 257 -5.60 -24.45 -20.09
CA SER A 257 -5.25 -25.30 -21.23
C SER A 257 -3.74 -25.25 -21.47
N VAL A 258 -3.04 -26.36 -21.19
CA VAL A 258 -1.58 -26.50 -21.43
C VAL A 258 -1.29 -27.57 -22.46
N ALA A 259 -1.77 -28.79 -22.22
CA ALA A 259 -1.46 -29.95 -23.06
C ALA A 259 -2.28 -30.00 -24.37
N ARG A 260 -3.41 -29.32 -24.41
CA ARG A 260 -4.33 -29.27 -25.55
C ARG A 260 -4.74 -27.82 -25.84
N PRO A 261 -5.06 -27.48 -27.12
CA PRO A 261 -5.57 -26.16 -27.47
C PRO A 261 -6.82 -25.78 -26.67
N GLY A 262 -6.88 -24.54 -26.24
CA GLY A 262 -8.01 -24.01 -25.48
C GLY A 262 -7.70 -22.70 -24.76
N PRO A 263 -8.66 -22.14 -24.03
CA PRO A 263 -8.49 -20.86 -23.35
C PRO A 263 -7.41 -20.90 -22.28
N MET A 264 -6.79 -19.76 -22.03
CA MET A 264 -5.74 -19.58 -21.01
C MET A 264 -6.30 -19.68 -19.59
N GLY A 265 -7.48 -19.09 -19.36
CA GLY A 265 -8.21 -19.11 -18.08
C GLY A 265 -9.64 -18.64 -18.27
N PRO A 266 -10.59 -19.54 -18.62
CA PRO A 266 -11.99 -19.17 -18.89
C PRO A 266 -12.59 -18.30 -17.80
N LEU A 267 -13.31 -17.22 -18.16
CA LEU A 267 -13.85 -16.28 -17.18
C LEU A 267 -14.74 -16.96 -16.12
N ALA A 268 -15.63 -17.88 -16.54
CA ALA A 268 -16.49 -18.63 -15.62
C ALA A 268 -15.71 -19.53 -14.65
N TRP A 269 -14.61 -20.13 -15.12
CA TRP A 269 -13.71 -20.91 -14.28
C TRP A 269 -12.95 -20.02 -13.28
N THR A 270 -12.45 -18.89 -13.73
CA THR A 270 -11.83 -17.86 -12.87
C THR A 270 -12.80 -17.42 -11.77
N GLU A 271 -14.04 -17.09 -12.14
CA GLU A 271 -15.07 -16.68 -11.19
C GLU A 271 -15.43 -17.79 -10.18
N LYS A 272 -15.51 -19.04 -10.63
CA LYS A 272 -15.76 -20.21 -9.75
C LYS A 272 -14.68 -20.31 -8.67
N THR A 273 -13.42 -20.16 -9.05
CA THR A 273 -12.27 -20.21 -8.15
C THR A 273 -12.31 -19.06 -7.13
N ILE A 274 -12.62 -17.85 -7.59
CA ILE A 274 -12.78 -16.66 -6.73
C ILE A 274 -13.89 -16.90 -5.70
N LYS A 275 -15.06 -17.42 -6.11
CA LYS A 275 -16.18 -17.70 -5.20
C LYS A 275 -15.79 -18.62 -4.04
N TYR A 276 -14.99 -19.64 -4.29
CA TYR A 276 -14.49 -20.48 -3.22
C TYR A 276 -13.50 -19.72 -2.32
N ALA A 277 -12.55 -19.00 -2.88
CA ALA A 277 -11.58 -18.23 -2.09
C ALA A 277 -12.27 -17.25 -1.12
N ILE A 278 -13.25 -16.46 -1.62
CA ILE A 278 -13.97 -15.48 -0.78
C ILE A 278 -14.98 -16.11 0.19
N SER A 279 -15.30 -17.40 0.03
CA SER A 279 -16.12 -18.11 1.01
C SER A 279 -15.32 -18.51 2.26
N VAL A 280 -13.97 -18.52 2.18
CA VAL A 280 -13.09 -18.94 3.27
C VAL A 280 -12.19 -17.82 3.79
N MET A 281 -12.08 -16.68 3.07
CA MET A 281 -11.29 -15.55 3.50
C MET A 281 -11.88 -14.21 3.05
N SER A 282 -11.40 -13.10 3.63
CA SER A 282 -11.81 -11.75 3.22
C SER A 282 -11.50 -11.51 1.74
N PRO A 283 -12.46 -10.99 0.94
CA PRO A 283 -12.25 -10.66 -0.46
C PRO A 283 -11.03 -9.75 -0.71
N SER A 284 -10.73 -8.84 0.21
CA SER A 284 -9.59 -7.92 0.11
C SER A 284 -8.22 -8.62 0.11
N LYS A 285 -8.15 -9.90 0.53
CA LYS A 285 -6.94 -10.72 0.47
C LYS A 285 -6.76 -11.43 -0.87
N VAL A 286 -7.81 -11.54 -1.70
CA VAL A 286 -7.84 -12.36 -2.93
C VAL A 286 -7.46 -11.53 -4.14
N TYR A 287 -6.52 -12.04 -4.94
CA TYR A 287 -6.06 -11.45 -6.19
C TYR A 287 -6.25 -12.43 -7.34
N VAL A 288 -6.86 -11.96 -8.44
CA VAL A 288 -7.04 -12.75 -9.66
C VAL A 288 -5.80 -12.72 -10.53
N GLY A 289 -5.29 -13.88 -10.94
CA GLY A 289 -4.12 -13.99 -11.82
C GLY A 289 -4.46 -13.63 -13.26
N LEU A 290 -3.60 -12.83 -13.90
CA LEU A 290 -3.70 -12.42 -15.30
C LEU A 290 -2.45 -12.88 -16.05
N PRO A 291 -2.56 -13.68 -17.15
CA PRO A 291 -1.41 -14.06 -17.94
C PRO A 291 -1.00 -12.93 -18.90
N GLY A 292 0.25 -12.50 -18.85
CA GLY A 292 0.85 -11.60 -19.85
C GLY A 292 1.30 -12.32 -21.12
N TYR A 293 0.85 -13.55 -21.35
CA TYR A 293 1.25 -14.40 -22.48
C TYR A 293 0.08 -15.17 -23.06
N GLY A 294 0.22 -15.55 -24.32
CA GLY A 294 -0.67 -16.46 -25.02
C GLY A 294 0.04 -17.77 -25.37
N ARG A 295 -0.71 -18.73 -25.85
CA ARG A 295 -0.23 -20.04 -26.32
C ARG A 295 -0.65 -20.30 -27.75
N ASP A 296 0.20 -21.02 -28.47
CA ASP A 296 0.08 -21.36 -29.86
C ASP A 296 0.37 -22.88 -30.03
N TRP A 297 -0.66 -23.66 -30.30
CA TRP A 297 -0.57 -25.12 -30.40
C TRP A 297 -0.59 -25.61 -31.83
N ILE A 298 0.16 -26.65 -32.09
CA ILE A 298 0.02 -27.47 -33.28
C ILE A 298 -1.20 -28.37 -33.10
N THR A 299 -2.16 -28.29 -34.01
CA THR A 299 -3.38 -29.11 -33.99
C THR A 299 -3.29 -30.29 -34.92
N SER A 300 -2.62 -30.15 -36.08
CA SER A 300 -2.33 -31.27 -36.99
C SER A 300 -1.13 -30.96 -37.85
N VAL A 301 -0.48 -32.02 -38.31
CA VAL A 301 0.60 -31.99 -39.34
C VAL A 301 0.22 -32.95 -40.43
N GLN A 302 0.15 -32.45 -41.66
CA GLN A 302 -0.10 -33.22 -42.87
C GLN A 302 1.19 -33.26 -43.73
N GLY A 303 1.58 -34.43 -44.21
CA GLY A 303 2.83 -34.63 -44.91
C GLY A 303 4.03 -34.86 -43.99
N LYS A 304 5.24 -34.85 -44.54
CA LYS A 304 6.50 -35.02 -43.80
C LYS A 304 7.27 -33.71 -43.79
N CYS A 305 7.47 -33.11 -42.64
CA CYS A 305 8.18 -31.87 -42.56
C CYS A 305 9.67 -31.99 -42.92
N PRO A 306 10.24 -31.00 -43.65
CA PRO A 306 11.66 -30.95 -43.97
C PRO A 306 12.50 -30.74 -42.69
N ILE A 307 13.79 -31.07 -42.76
CA ILE A 307 14.74 -30.86 -41.64
C ILE A 307 14.94 -29.38 -41.31
N SER A 308 14.64 -28.48 -42.24
CA SER A 308 14.64 -27.04 -42.03
C SER A 308 13.44 -26.51 -41.24
N ALA A 309 12.40 -27.33 -41.02
CA ALA A 309 11.26 -26.94 -40.20
C ALA A 309 11.66 -26.84 -38.72
N PRO A 310 11.02 -25.97 -37.95
CA PRO A 310 11.33 -25.80 -36.50
C PRO A 310 11.37 -27.15 -35.76
N PRO A 311 12.39 -27.41 -34.92
CA PRO A 311 12.58 -28.71 -34.26
C PRO A 311 11.35 -29.19 -33.44
N GLY A 312 10.54 -28.25 -32.91
CA GLY A 312 9.30 -28.55 -32.22
C GLY A 312 8.24 -29.25 -33.06
N LEU A 313 8.25 -29.10 -34.39
CA LEU A 313 7.36 -29.81 -35.31
C LEU A 313 7.70 -31.27 -35.46
N ILE A 314 8.98 -31.62 -35.30
CA ILE A 314 9.50 -32.99 -35.47
C ILE A 314 9.40 -33.76 -34.15
N GLY A 315 9.55 -33.07 -33.01
CA GLY A 315 9.59 -33.66 -31.68
C GLY A 315 8.27 -33.68 -30.88
N GLY A 316 7.15 -33.27 -31.48
CA GLY A 316 5.85 -33.22 -30.80
C GLY A 316 5.70 -32.08 -29.78
N ALA A 317 6.30 -30.93 -30.05
CA ALA A 317 6.14 -29.75 -29.19
C ALA A 317 4.66 -29.39 -29.06
N LYS A 318 4.24 -29.28 -27.81
CA LYS A 318 2.81 -29.17 -27.46
C LYS A 318 2.28 -27.77 -27.71
N ALA A 319 3.00 -26.73 -27.29
CA ALA A 319 2.63 -25.33 -27.48
C ALA A 319 3.87 -24.44 -27.41
N ALA A 320 3.85 -23.34 -28.18
CA ALA A 320 4.75 -22.22 -27.97
C ALA A 320 4.03 -21.14 -27.15
N THR A 321 4.77 -20.39 -26.34
CA THR A 321 4.26 -19.21 -25.65
C THR A 321 4.75 -17.93 -26.35
N PHE A 322 3.96 -16.87 -26.30
CA PHE A 322 4.34 -15.54 -26.79
C PHE A 322 3.82 -14.46 -25.86
N LYS A 323 4.52 -13.32 -25.82
CA LYS A 323 4.11 -12.17 -24.99
C LYS A 323 2.93 -11.44 -25.62
N MET A 324 2.04 -10.90 -24.81
CA MET A 324 0.85 -10.19 -25.27
C MET A 324 1.18 -8.91 -26.05
N ASN A 325 2.22 -8.18 -25.66
CA ASN A 325 2.67 -7.01 -26.41
C ASN A 325 3.15 -7.32 -27.84
N TYR A 326 3.28 -8.61 -28.20
CA TYR A 326 3.59 -9.12 -29.53
C TYR A 326 2.37 -9.74 -30.24
N ALA A 327 1.22 -9.88 -29.58
CA ALA A 327 0.07 -10.64 -30.10
C ALA A 327 -0.45 -10.10 -31.45
N ALA A 328 -0.57 -8.78 -31.60
CA ALA A 328 -1.02 -8.16 -32.86
C ALA A 328 -0.03 -8.40 -34.02
N ALA A 329 1.27 -8.23 -33.76
CA ALA A 329 2.32 -8.50 -34.74
C ALA A 329 2.36 -9.99 -35.14
N LYS A 330 2.19 -10.89 -34.15
CA LYS A 330 2.12 -12.32 -34.40
C LYS A 330 0.94 -12.68 -35.31
N ALA A 331 -0.26 -12.18 -35.02
CA ALA A 331 -1.45 -12.45 -35.83
C ALA A 331 -1.27 -11.96 -37.28
N ALA A 332 -0.66 -10.79 -37.48
CA ALA A 332 -0.34 -10.26 -38.81
C ALA A 332 0.67 -11.15 -39.55
N ILE A 333 1.72 -11.63 -38.87
CA ILE A 333 2.73 -12.57 -39.44
C ILE A 333 2.08 -13.90 -39.81
N ASP A 334 1.16 -14.40 -38.95
CA ASP A 334 0.43 -15.65 -39.18
C ASP A 334 -0.65 -15.51 -40.29
N GLY A 335 -0.90 -14.29 -40.80
CA GLY A 335 -1.93 -14.00 -41.79
C GLY A 335 -3.34 -14.22 -41.27
N ALA A 336 -3.56 -14.04 -39.96
CA ALA A 336 -4.80 -14.34 -39.28
C ALA A 336 -5.43 -13.09 -38.67
N ILE A 337 -6.77 -13.10 -38.56
CA ILE A 337 -7.54 -12.08 -37.87
C ILE A 337 -8.09 -12.72 -36.59
N PRO A 338 -7.67 -12.25 -35.41
CA PRO A 338 -8.19 -12.76 -34.15
C PRO A 338 -9.69 -12.52 -33.99
N THR A 339 -10.39 -13.49 -33.43
CA THR A 339 -11.79 -13.38 -33.02
C THR A 339 -11.90 -13.47 -31.51
N PHE A 340 -12.90 -12.85 -30.93
CA PHE A 340 -13.17 -12.94 -29.49
C PHE A 340 -14.19 -14.05 -29.22
N ASN A 341 -13.82 -14.96 -28.35
CA ASN A 341 -14.70 -16.02 -27.88
C ASN A 341 -15.46 -15.56 -26.63
N GLU A 342 -16.75 -15.28 -26.77
CA GLU A 342 -17.61 -14.75 -25.72
C GLU A 342 -17.77 -15.74 -24.54
N GLN A 343 -17.80 -17.04 -24.80
CA GLN A 343 -17.96 -18.07 -23.77
C GLN A 343 -16.80 -18.08 -22.77
N TYR A 344 -15.58 -17.87 -23.26
CA TYR A 344 -14.38 -17.90 -22.44
C TYR A 344 -13.84 -16.51 -22.10
N SER A 345 -14.35 -15.47 -22.77
CA SER A 345 -13.84 -14.10 -22.67
C SER A 345 -12.35 -14.02 -23.03
N GLU A 346 -11.97 -14.61 -24.17
CA GLU A 346 -10.59 -14.64 -24.66
C GLU A 346 -10.52 -14.54 -26.18
N ALA A 347 -9.40 -14.01 -26.66
CA ALA A 347 -9.12 -13.95 -28.09
C ALA A 347 -8.52 -15.27 -28.60
N THR A 348 -8.87 -15.64 -29.84
CA THR A 348 -8.39 -16.85 -30.48
C THR A 348 -8.36 -16.70 -31.99
N TYR A 349 -7.50 -17.47 -32.65
CA TYR A 349 -7.49 -17.64 -34.11
C TYR A 349 -6.83 -18.95 -34.51
N ASN A 350 -7.11 -19.37 -35.75
CA ASN A 350 -6.46 -20.51 -36.38
C ASN A 350 -5.65 -20.02 -37.58
N TYR A 351 -4.57 -20.69 -37.88
CA TYR A 351 -3.76 -20.42 -39.05
C TYR A 351 -3.00 -21.67 -39.53
N THR A 352 -2.45 -21.59 -40.72
CA THR A 352 -1.72 -22.69 -41.38
C THR A 352 -0.35 -22.25 -41.83
N GLN A 353 0.65 -23.07 -41.55
CA GLN A 353 2.02 -22.87 -42.03
C GLN A 353 2.44 -24.02 -42.97
N ASN A 354 3.04 -23.66 -44.10
CA ASN A 354 3.57 -24.62 -45.06
C ASN A 354 5.11 -24.61 -45.05
N TYR A 355 5.69 -25.79 -44.95
CA TYR A 355 7.13 -25.96 -44.96
C TYR A 355 7.53 -26.85 -46.15
N ASN A 356 8.43 -26.36 -46.97
CA ASN A 356 8.99 -27.08 -48.12
C ASN A 356 10.51 -27.19 -47.95
N GLY A 357 11.11 -28.29 -48.30
CA GLY A 357 12.55 -28.48 -48.16
C GLY A 357 12.97 -29.94 -48.41
N LEU A 358 14.08 -30.33 -47.77
CA LEU A 358 14.66 -31.66 -47.96
C LEU A 358 14.51 -32.49 -46.65
N THR A 359 14.39 -33.79 -46.85
CA THR A 359 14.55 -34.76 -45.74
C THR A 359 16.03 -34.90 -45.38
N ALA A 360 16.33 -35.63 -44.29
CA ALA A 360 17.70 -35.95 -43.90
C ALA A 360 18.47 -36.78 -44.97
N THR A 361 17.75 -37.45 -45.87
CA THR A 361 18.32 -38.20 -46.99
C THR A 361 18.40 -37.43 -48.29
N GLY A 362 18.07 -36.10 -48.26
CA GLY A 362 18.16 -35.23 -49.45
C GLY A 362 16.94 -35.28 -50.39
N ALA A 363 15.91 -36.05 -50.10
CA ALA A 363 14.67 -36.10 -50.90
C ALA A 363 13.78 -34.88 -50.61
N SER A 364 13.15 -34.32 -51.66
CA SER A 364 12.16 -33.21 -51.52
C SER A 364 10.97 -33.64 -50.66
N THR A 365 10.54 -32.77 -49.79
CA THR A 365 9.40 -33.04 -48.90
C THR A 365 8.68 -31.74 -48.53
N ALA A 366 7.42 -31.87 -48.15
CA ALA A 366 6.60 -30.76 -47.70
C ALA A 366 5.65 -31.19 -46.58
N CYS A 367 5.32 -30.26 -45.70
CA CYS A 367 4.24 -30.44 -44.75
C CYS A 367 3.41 -29.20 -44.55
N THR A 368 2.16 -29.40 -44.19
CA THR A 368 1.21 -28.39 -43.80
C THR A 368 0.91 -28.55 -42.32
N VAL A 369 1.08 -27.50 -41.55
CA VAL A 369 0.89 -27.48 -40.10
C VAL A 369 -0.26 -26.55 -39.76
N ASN A 370 -1.33 -27.11 -39.19
CA ASN A 370 -2.45 -26.32 -38.66
C ASN A 370 -2.20 -25.97 -37.21
N ARG A 371 -2.52 -24.74 -36.84
CA ARG A 371 -2.25 -24.18 -35.50
C ARG A 371 -3.45 -23.41 -34.97
N THR A 372 -3.56 -23.40 -33.64
CA THR A 372 -4.60 -22.67 -32.90
C THR A 372 -3.94 -21.84 -31.80
N VAL A 373 -4.32 -20.57 -31.73
CA VAL A 373 -3.80 -19.59 -30.77
C VAL A 373 -4.90 -19.16 -29.83
N TRP A 374 -4.58 -19.07 -28.53
CA TRP A 374 -5.46 -18.49 -27.50
C TRP A 374 -4.68 -17.52 -26.62
N TYR A 375 -5.33 -16.41 -26.23
CA TYR A 375 -4.74 -15.40 -25.37
C TYR A 375 -5.78 -14.46 -24.77
N GLN A 376 -5.39 -13.74 -23.71
CA GLN A 376 -6.20 -12.70 -23.07
C GLN A 376 -5.77 -11.33 -23.62
N ASN A 377 -6.64 -10.69 -24.41
CA ASN A 377 -6.45 -9.32 -24.90
C ASN A 377 -6.97 -8.27 -23.91
N ALA A 378 -6.93 -6.99 -24.25
CA ALA A 378 -7.39 -5.88 -23.43
C ALA A 378 -8.83 -6.07 -22.90
N ARG A 379 -9.75 -6.53 -23.74
CA ARG A 379 -11.14 -6.85 -23.35
C ARG A 379 -11.17 -7.99 -22.32
N SER A 380 -10.37 -9.03 -22.52
CA SER A 380 -10.26 -10.15 -21.57
C SER A 380 -9.83 -9.66 -20.18
N TYR A 381 -8.89 -8.71 -20.11
CA TYR A 381 -8.48 -8.12 -18.84
C TYR A 381 -9.59 -7.27 -18.21
N ALA A 382 -10.30 -6.44 -18.99
CA ALA A 382 -11.44 -5.67 -18.49
C ALA A 382 -12.49 -6.56 -17.83
N ASP A 383 -12.84 -7.70 -18.46
CA ASP A 383 -13.80 -8.65 -17.90
C ASP A 383 -13.32 -9.28 -16.56
N ARG A 384 -12.02 -9.51 -16.40
CA ARG A 384 -11.45 -10.01 -15.15
C ARG A 384 -11.36 -8.95 -14.06
N ILE A 385 -11.09 -7.71 -14.44
CA ILE A 385 -11.18 -6.56 -13.52
C ILE A 385 -12.64 -6.31 -13.08
N ALA A 386 -13.62 -6.59 -13.92
CA ALA A 386 -15.03 -6.57 -13.51
C ALA A 386 -15.33 -7.56 -12.37
N LEU A 387 -14.62 -8.71 -12.30
CA LEU A 387 -14.71 -9.62 -11.15
C LEU A 387 -14.08 -9.02 -9.88
N VAL A 388 -12.98 -8.26 -10.02
CA VAL A 388 -12.39 -7.52 -8.90
C VAL A 388 -13.42 -6.55 -8.31
N ALA A 389 -14.12 -5.80 -9.17
CA ALA A 389 -15.18 -4.88 -8.76
C ALA A 389 -16.38 -5.63 -8.11
N LYS A 390 -16.87 -6.67 -8.78
CA LYS A 390 -18.06 -7.44 -8.37
C LYS A 390 -17.91 -8.06 -6.98
N TYR A 391 -16.73 -8.57 -6.68
CA TYR A 391 -16.44 -9.28 -5.44
C TYR A 391 -15.63 -8.46 -4.44
N ARG A 392 -15.30 -7.18 -4.74
CA ARG A 392 -14.48 -6.29 -3.92
C ARG A 392 -13.13 -6.93 -3.53
N LEU A 393 -12.47 -7.55 -4.52
CA LEU A 393 -11.22 -8.25 -4.33
C LEU A 393 -10.07 -7.27 -4.02
N GLY A 394 -8.97 -7.79 -3.48
CA GLY A 394 -7.73 -7.03 -3.28
C GLY A 394 -7.15 -6.47 -4.57
N GLY A 395 -7.35 -7.16 -5.69
CA GLY A 395 -6.89 -6.73 -7.01
C GLY A 395 -6.66 -7.88 -7.98
N ALA A 396 -5.79 -7.62 -8.96
CA ALA A 396 -5.30 -8.57 -9.93
C ALA A 396 -3.76 -8.66 -9.86
N ALA A 397 -3.21 -9.81 -10.24
CA ALA A 397 -1.77 -10.08 -10.26
C ALA A 397 -1.33 -10.58 -11.64
N MET A 398 -0.47 -9.80 -12.32
CA MET A 398 -0.02 -10.07 -13.69
C MET A 398 1.23 -10.96 -13.73
N TRP A 399 1.19 -12.07 -14.45
CA TRP A 399 2.35 -12.88 -14.79
C TRP A 399 2.75 -12.65 -16.25
N THR A 400 3.73 -11.77 -16.59
CA THR A 400 4.47 -10.85 -15.74
C THR A 400 4.24 -9.41 -16.21
N LEU A 401 4.52 -8.45 -15.33
CA LEU A 401 4.41 -7.03 -15.69
C LEU A 401 5.25 -6.68 -16.92
N GLY A 402 4.71 -5.83 -17.80
CA GLY A 402 5.34 -5.40 -19.04
C GLY A 402 5.28 -6.42 -20.20
N MET A 403 4.52 -7.51 -20.04
CA MET A 403 4.23 -8.45 -21.12
C MET A 403 2.88 -8.18 -21.81
N GLU A 404 1.96 -7.48 -21.17
CA GLU A 404 0.66 -7.10 -21.71
C GLU A 404 0.77 -6.05 -22.82
N GLU A 405 -0.26 -5.96 -23.65
CA GLU A 405 -0.36 -4.88 -24.64
C GLU A 405 -0.71 -3.54 -23.97
N ILE A 406 -0.34 -2.41 -24.61
CA ILE A 406 -0.61 -1.06 -24.08
C ILE A 406 -2.11 -0.83 -23.85
N ALA A 407 -2.95 -1.31 -24.76
CA ALA A 407 -4.40 -1.23 -24.64
C ALA A 407 -4.92 -1.88 -23.35
N ALA A 408 -4.30 -2.95 -22.87
CA ALA A 408 -4.70 -3.65 -21.64
C ALA A 408 -4.55 -2.76 -20.39
N THR A 409 -3.46 -2.03 -20.25
CA THR A 409 -3.27 -1.10 -19.12
C THR A 409 -4.28 0.06 -19.16
N ASN A 410 -4.66 0.53 -20.33
CA ASN A 410 -5.69 1.56 -20.48
C ASN A 410 -7.07 1.05 -20.06
N GLU A 411 -7.45 -0.18 -20.45
CA GLU A 411 -8.71 -0.80 -20.02
C GLU A 411 -8.73 -1.05 -18.51
N ILE A 412 -7.63 -1.52 -17.93
CA ILE A 412 -7.50 -1.67 -16.48
C ILE A 412 -7.64 -0.32 -15.79
N ARG A 413 -7.06 0.76 -16.31
CA ARG A 413 -7.16 2.11 -15.75
C ARG A 413 -8.59 2.64 -15.81
N THR A 414 -9.27 2.46 -16.93
CA THR A 414 -10.70 2.82 -17.09
C THR A 414 -11.55 2.10 -16.05
N ALA A 415 -11.38 0.78 -15.91
CA ALA A 415 -12.09 0.00 -14.91
C ALA A 415 -11.73 0.42 -13.47
N ALA A 416 -10.47 0.73 -13.20
CA ALA A 416 -10.00 1.20 -11.90
C ALA A 416 -10.58 2.57 -11.52
N LEU A 417 -10.72 3.48 -12.49
CA LEU A 417 -11.40 4.77 -12.30
C LEU A 417 -12.90 4.60 -12.01
N ALA A 418 -13.55 3.67 -12.69
CA ALA A 418 -14.98 3.40 -12.48
C ALA A 418 -15.31 2.90 -11.06
N ILE A 419 -14.34 2.25 -10.40
CA ILE A 419 -14.46 1.77 -9.02
C ILE A 419 -13.60 2.56 -8.03
N ALA A 420 -13.11 3.71 -8.44
CA ALA A 420 -12.30 4.58 -7.58
C ALA A 420 -13.10 5.00 -6.34
N PRO A 421 -12.48 4.98 -5.16
CA PRO A 421 -13.15 5.45 -3.96
C PRO A 421 -13.41 6.96 -4.05
N ASP A 422 -14.51 7.41 -3.48
CA ASP A 422 -14.81 8.83 -3.42
C ASP A 422 -13.78 9.55 -2.54
N PRO A 423 -13.19 10.64 -3.01
CA PRO A 423 -12.28 11.46 -2.22
C PRO A 423 -12.99 12.02 -0.99
N VAL A 424 -12.35 11.91 0.18
CA VAL A 424 -12.83 12.46 1.44
C VAL A 424 -12.04 13.70 1.78
N VAL A 425 -12.74 14.80 2.02
CA VAL A 425 -12.18 16.05 2.56
C VAL A 425 -12.31 16.00 4.08
N ASN A 426 -11.18 16.13 4.77
CA ASN A 426 -11.11 16.12 6.21
C ASN A 426 -10.46 17.42 6.67
N THR A 427 -11.22 18.26 7.36
CA THR A 427 -10.75 19.52 7.91
C THR A 427 -10.77 19.49 9.42
N ILE A 428 -9.83 20.22 10.04
CA ILE A 428 -9.73 20.37 11.48
C ILE A 428 -9.77 21.86 11.84
N SER A 429 -10.36 22.18 12.96
CA SER A 429 -10.34 23.52 13.57
C SER A 429 -10.32 23.41 15.09
N LEU A 430 -9.88 24.46 15.74
CA LEU A 430 -9.72 24.51 17.18
C LEU A 430 -10.58 25.65 17.77
N GLU A 431 -11.35 25.36 18.82
CA GLU A 431 -12.07 26.38 19.59
C GLU A 431 -11.45 26.56 20.96
N ASN A 432 -11.48 27.78 21.48
CA ASN A 432 -10.82 28.22 22.72
C ASN A 432 -9.29 28.12 22.64
N VAL A 433 -8.74 28.27 21.45
CA VAL A 433 -7.32 28.45 21.15
C VAL A 433 -7.14 29.85 20.60
N THR A 434 -6.27 30.66 21.18
CA THR A 434 -6.04 32.05 20.77
C THR A 434 -4.61 32.18 20.23
N ASP A 435 -4.48 32.59 18.97
CA ASP A 435 -3.18 32.77 18.28
C ASP A 435 -2.29 31.50 18.37
N GLY A 436 -2.90 30.30 18.29
CA GLY A 436 -2.20 29.02 18.44
C GLY A 436 -1.84 28.63 19.89
N PHE A 437 -2.33 29.37 20.90
CA PHE A 437 -2.02 29.10 22.30
C PHE A 437 -3.24 28.68 23.11
N VAL A 438 -3.00 27.77 24.06
CA VAL A 438 -3.89 27.46 25.19
C VAL A 438 -3.16 27.67 26.52
N ASN A 439 -3.89 27.96 27.59
CA ASN A 439 -3.26 27.95 28.91
C ASN A 439 -3.05 26.50 29.38
N TYR A 440 -2.00 26.26 30.15
CA TYR A 440 -1.71 24.95 30.72
C TYR A 440 -2.95 24.35 31.41
N GLY A 441 -3.34 23.14 31.00
CA GLY A 441 -4.47 22.42 31.57
C GLY A 441 -5.86 23.00 31.26
N SER A 442 -5.96 24.10 30.50
CA SER A 442 -7.25 24.64 30.10
C SER A 442 -7.90 23.77 29.04
N LEU A 443 -9.24 23.67 29.11
CA LEU A 443 -10.04 22.93 28.16
C LEU A 443 -10.15 23.74 26.86
N PHE A 444 -9.89 23.08 25.73
CA PHE A 444 -10.19 23.57 24.38
C PHE A 444 -10.92 22.48 23.59
N THR A 445 -11.45 22.81 22.44
CA THR A 445 -12.23 21.86 21.63
C THR A 445 -11.58 21.66 20.28
N VAL A 446 -11.34 20.38 19.93
CA VAL A 446 -11.01 19.97 18.58
C VAL A 446 -12.30 19.69 17.82
N LYS A 447 -12.49 20.36 16.69
CA LYS A 447 -13.59 20.13 15.76
C LYS A 447 -13.07 19.63 14.44
N GLY A 448 -13.77 18.70 13.82
CA GLY A 448 -13.55 18.24 12.47
C GLY A 448 -14.81 18.34 11.64
N LEU A 449 -14.62 18.53 10.33
CA LEU A 449 -15.70 18.41 9.35
C LEU A 449 -15.23 17.49 8.24
N ILE A 450 -15.96 16.40 8.04
CA ILE A 450 -15.64 15.36 7.07
C ILE A 450 -16.74 15.33 6.02
N THR A 451 -16.36 15.60 4.77
CA THR A 451 -17.29 15.69 3.63
C THR A 451 -16.73 14.97 2.40
N LEU A 452 -17.55 14.74 1.41
CA LEU A 452 -17.10 14.51 0.04
C LEU A 452 -16.56 15.82 -0.57
N LYS A 453 -15.92 15.74 -1.73
CA LYS A 453 -15.36 16.90 -2.44
C LYS A 453 -16.42 17.93 -2.83
N ASP A 454 -17.65 17.49 -3.08
CA ASP A 454 -18.83 18.35 -3.36
C ASP A 454 -19.45 18.97 -2.11
N LYS A 455 -18.80 18.84 -0.94
CA LYS A 455 -19.24 19.29 0.38
C LYS A 455 -20.41 18.50 0.99
N THR A 456 -20.80 17.37 0.40
CA THR A 456 -21.79 16.48 1.01
C THR A 456 -21.24 15.91 2.33
N PRO A 457 -21.95 16.10 3.48
CA PRO A 457 -21.47 15.57 4.77
C PRO A 457 -21.43 14.04 4.78
N ILE A 458 -20.45 13.48 5.49
CA ILE A 458 -20.35 12.03 5.68
C ILE A 458 -20.67 11.69 7.13
N ALA A 459 -21.86 11.12 7.35
CA ALA A 459 -22.31 10.65 8.65
C ALA A 459 -21.81 9.25 8.99
N GLY A 460 -21.62 8.95 10.30
CA GLY A 460 -21.30 7.60 10.79
C GLY A 460 -19.90 7.10 10.42
N LEU A 461 -18.99 7.97 9.99
CA LEU A 461 -17.61 7.61 9.64
C LEU A 461 -16.73 7.63 10.90
N ASN A 462 -15.91 6.58 11.08
CA ASN A 462 -14.90 6.55 12.12
C ASN A 462 -13.76 7.52 11.79
N VAL A 463 -13.44 8.37 12.76
CA VAL A 463 -12.37 9.38 12.69
C VAL A 463 -11.46 9.17 13.88
N THR A 464 -10.17 9.09 13.66
CA THR A 464 -9.17 9.00 14.73
C THR A 464 -8.53 10.36 14.95
N LEU A 465 -8.56 10.84 16.21
CA LEU A 465 -7.77 12.00 16.63
C LEU A 465 -6.38 11.51 17.04
N GLU A 466 -5.36 12.08 16.44
CA GLU A 466 -3.96 11.77 16.68
C GLU A 466 -3.20 12.99 17.19
N ILE A 467 -2.19 12.75 18.03
CA ILE A 467 -1.27 13.76 18.58
C ILE A 467 0.19 13.40 18.28
N LYS A 468 1.00 14.43 18.10
CA LYS A 468 2.46 14.33 18.01
C LYS A 468 3.09 15.44 18.85
N ARG A 469 3.94 15.07 19.82
CA ARG A 469 4.67 16.04 20.65
C ARG A 469 5.96 16.50 19.98
N PRO A 470 6.53 17.65 20.37
CA PRO A 470 7.86 18.05 19.91
C PRO A 470 8.87 16.92 20.14
N ASN A 471 9.72 16.67 19.13
CA ASN A 471 10.72 15.59 19.10
C ASN A 471 10.17 14.15 18.94
N GLU A 472 8.86 13.94 18.84
CA GLU A 472 8.29 12.67 18.41
C GLU A 472 8.24 12.60 16.88
N THR A 473 8.57 11.43 16.32
CA THR A 473 8.51 11.18 14.86
C THR A 473 7.23 10.45 14.46
N THR A 474 6.50 9.91 15.42
CA THR A 474 5.29 9.12 15.21
C THR A 474 4.07 9.78 15.83
N TRP A 475 2.92 9.58 15.22
CA TRP A 475 1.63 10.01 15.73
C TRP A 475 1.07 8.98 16.71
N ALA A 476 0.56 9.45 17.83
CA ALA A 476 -0.11 8.62 18.83
C ALA A 476 -1.63 8.86 18.76
N LYS A 477 -2.41 7.79 18.77
CA LYS A 477 -3.87 7.88 18.84
C LYS A 477 -4.32 8.38 20.22
N ILE A 478 -5.23 9.37 20.23
CA ILE A 478 -5.89 9.87 21.45
C ILE A 478 -7.31 9.33 21.58
N ALA A 479 -8.10 9.41 20.49
CA ALA A 479 -9.51 9.07 20.52
C ALA A 479 -9.98 8.53 19.18
N ASP A 480 -10.99 7.65 19.23
CA ASP A 480 -11.82 7.30 18.09
C ASP A 480 -13.15 8.05 18.23
N LEU A 481 -13.54 8.76 17.17
CA LEU A 481 -14.73 9.59 17.08
C LEU A 481 -15.60 9.06 15.93
N VAL A 482 -16.88 9.42 15.92
CA VAL A 482 -17.79 9.09 14.82
C VAL A 482 -18.46 10.37 14.35
N THR A 483 -18.50 10.59 13.03
CA THR A 483 -19.13 11.78 12.47
C THR A 483 -20.64 11.83 12.73
N ALA A 484 -21.13 12.99 13.12
CA ALA A 484 -22.55 13.29 13.23
C ALA A 484 -23.23 13.35 11.83
N ALA A 485 -24.55 13.56 11.81
CA ALA A 485 -25.32 13.63 10.55
C ALA A 485 -24.86 14.75 9.60
N ASP A 486 -24.30 15.81 10.13
CA ASP A 486 -23.75 16.95 9.39
C ASP A 486 -22.26 16.79 9.04
N GLY A 487 -21.67 15.60 9.27
CA GLY A 487 -20.28 15.29 9.02
C GLY A 487 -19.30 15.84 10.07
N THR A 488 -19.79 16.43 11.17
CA THR A 488 -18.92 16.98 12.20
C THR A 488 -18.47 15.94 13.21
N VAL A 489 -17.27 16.14 13.77
CA VAL A 489 -16.79 15.52 15.02
C VAL A 489 -16.33 16.61 15.96
N THR A 490 -16.56 16.41 17.25
CA THR A 490 -16.17 17.38 18.28
C THR A 490 -15.69 16.63 19.51
N THR A 491 -14.55 17.04 20.08
CA THR A 491 -14.04 16.46 21.32
C THR A 491 -13.30 17.52 22.15
N PRO A 492 -13.57 17.58 23.47
CA PRO A 492 -12.79 18.41 24.37
C PRO A 492 -11.41 17.81 24.62
N MET A 493 -10.43 18.68 24.82
CA MET A 493 -9.04 18.29 25.04
C MET A 493 -8.34 19.25 25.99
N THR A 494 -7.31 18.77 26.70
CA THR A 494 -6.38 19.57 27.50
C THR A 494 -4.96 19.18 27.17
N LEU A 495 -4.02 20.13 27.23
CA LEU A 495 -2.61 19.88 26.99
C LEU A 495 -1.76 20.31 28.18
N GLY A 496 -0.77 19.47 28.51
CA GLY A 496 0.29 19.74 29.47
C GLY A 496 1.61 20.19 28.85
N GLY A 497 1.63 20.45 27.56
CA GLY A 497 2.80 20.91 26.78
C GLY A 497 2.44 21.04 25.31
N ALA A 498 3.28 21.70 24.51
CA ALA A 498 3.08 21.89 23.08
C ALA A 498 2.88 20.55 22.34
N ALA A 499 2.02 20.53 21.34
CA ALA A 499 1.75 19.38 20.51
C ALA A 499 1.10 19.78 19.18
N SER A 500 1.22 18.92 18.17
CA SER A 500 0.41 18.99 16.95
C SER A 500 -0.71 17.96 17.03
N VAL A 501 -1.88 18.28 16.50
CA VAL A 501 -3.03 17.39 16.39
C VAL A 501 -3.49 17.28 14.95
N ARG A 502 -4.06 16.13 14.57
CA ARG A 502 -4.70 15.92 13.28
C ARG A 502 -5.84 14.91 13.40
N LEU A 503 -6.69 14.90 12.40
CA LEU A 503 -7.76 13.92 12.26
C LEU A 503 -7.46 13.00 11.06
N THR A 504 -7.64 11.70 11.25
CA THR A 504 -7.46 10.71 10.17
C THR A 504 -8.72 9.87 10.01
N THR A 505 -9.01 9.47 8.76
CA THR A 505 -10.08 8.50 8.46
C THR A 505 -9.50 7.32 7.70
N GLY A 506 -9.91 6.11 8.05
CA GLY A 506 -9.58 4.91 7.30
C GLY A 506 -10.29 4.88 5.95
N GLY A 507 -9.64 4.27 4.93
CA GLY A 507 -10.28 4.01 3.63
C GLY A 507 -11.27 2.85 3.71
N THR A 508 -12.35 2.94 2.93
CA THR A 508 -13.29 1.84 2.66
C THR A 508 -13.29 1.50 1.18
N TRP A 509 -14.13 0.56 0.76
CA TRP A 509 -14.31 0.32 -0.67
C TRP A 509 -14.89 1.55 -1.39
N GLU A 510 -15.81 2.26 -0.76
CA GLU A 510 -16.52 3.40 -1.35
C GLU A 510 -15.77 4.72 -1.19
N ARG A 511 -14.89 4.85 -0.18
CA ARG A 511 -14.29 6.12 0.23
C ARG A 511 -12.79 6.02 0.42
N ALA A 512 -12.05 7.03 0.00
CA ALA A 512 -10.61 7.14 0.22
C ALA A 512 -10.32 7.43 1.69
N ALA A 513 -9.16 6.96 2.17
CA ALA A 513 -8.61 7.44 3.44
C ALA A 513 -8.27 8.93 3.32
N SER A 514 -8.38 9.67 4.42
CA SER A 514 -8.02 11.08 4.43
C SER A 514 -7.31 11.48 5.72
N VAL A 515 -6.53 12.54 5.63
CA VAL A 515 -5.83 13.17 6.75
C VAL A 515 -6.09 14.67 6.68
N SER A 516 -6.45 15.29 7.80
CA SER A 516 -6.58 16.74 7.89
C SER A 516 -5.23 17.45 7.83
N THR A 517 -5.23 18.76 7.75
CA THR A 517 -4.06 19.58 8.12
C THR A 517 -3.62 19.26 9.55
N GLU A 518 -2.35 19.55 9.84
CA GLU A 518 -1.82 19.49 11.21
C GLU A 518 -2.04 20.85 11.87
N GLU A 519 -2.61 20.85 13.08
CA GLU A 519 -2.76 22.05 13.89
C GLU A 519 -1.77 22.02 15.04
N GLU A 520 -0.82 22.94 15.07
CA GLU A 520 0.14 23.09 16.15
C GLU A 520 -0.48 23.93 17.28
N ILE A 521 -0.36 23.45 18.50
CA ILE A 521 -0.89 24.09 19.71
C ILE A 521 0.25 24.29 20.70
N LEU A 522 0.51 25.55 20.99
CA LEU A 522 1.46 25.94 22.02
C LEU A 522 0.75 26.11 23.36
N VAL A 523 1.44 25.80 24.45
CA VAL A 523 0.88 25.88 25.81
C VAL A 523 1.54 27.00 26.57
N LYS A 524 0.74 28.00 26.98
CA LYS A 524 1.20 29.05 27.86
C LYS A 524 1.38 28.51 29.28
N SER A 525 2.52 28.80 29.86
CA SER A 525 2.86 28.37 31.21
C SER A 525 1.84 28.87 32.24
N LEU A 526 1.63 28.10 33.30
CA LEU A 526 0.87 28.50 34.48
C LEU A 526 1.82 28.55 35.67
N LEU A 527 1.74 29.63 36.45
CA LEU A 527 2.52 29.81 37.66
C LEU A 527 1.57 29.77 38.88
N GLN A 528 1.63 28.68 39.63
CA GLN A 528 0.86 28.52 40.89
C GLN A 528 1.70 29.03 42.06
N VAL A 529 1.16 29.99 42.84
CA VAL A 529 1.88 30.61 43.96
C VAL A 529 1.33 30.11 45.29
N ASP A 530 2.23 29.59 46.11
CA ASP A 530 1.99 29.24 47.51
C ASP A 530 2.69 30.28 48.41
N ARG A 531 1.90 30.97 49.22
CA ARG A 531 2.37 32.09 50.01
C ARG A 531 1.54 32.26 51.31
N PRO A 532 2.12 32.80 52.40
CA PRO A 532 1.34 33.16 53.56
C PRO A 532 0.40 34.34 53.30
N VAL A 533 -0.77 34.32 53.91
CA VAL A 533 -1.74 35.43 53.84
C VAL A 533 -1.26 36.64 54.68
N SER A 534 -0.56 36.36 55.78
CA SER A 534 0.06 37.38 56.64
C SER A 534 1.41 36.93 57.19
N ALA A 535 2.24 37.89 57.57
CA ALA A 535 3.56 37.68 58.13
C ALA A 535 3.87 38.75 59.19
N LEU A 536 4.80 38.46 60.10
CA LEU A 536 5.28 39.45 61.07
C LEU A 536 6.37 40.33 60.43
N LYS A 537 6.39 41.60 60.78
CA LYS A 537 7.41 42.52 60.28
C LYS A 537 8.81 42.02 60.61
N THR A 538 9.75 42.24 59.69
CA THR A 538 11.18 41.85 59.82
C THR A 538 11.49 40.38 59.87
N LEU A 539 10.47 39.48 60.02
CA LEU A 539 10.69 38.03 59.96
C LEU A 539 10.73 37.53 58.53
N PRO A 540 11.44 36.41 58.27
CA PRO A 540 11.51 35.80 56.97
C PRO A 540 10.13 35.34 56.48
N ILE A 541 9.81 35.67 55.20
CA ILE A 541 8.61 35.27 54.48
C ILE A 541 9.04 34.34 53.37
N THR A 542 8.63 33.07 53.43
CA THR A 542 8.88 32.11 52.34
C THR A 542 7.71 32.12 51.36
N ILE A 543 8.00 32.29 50.09
CA ILE A 543 7.05 32.23 48.98
C ILE A 543 7.56 31.20 48.00
N LYS A 544 6.71 30.23 47.66
CA LYS A 544 7.00 29.22 46.62
C LYS A 544 6.10 29.43 45.42
N ALA A 545 6.62 29.12 44.25
CA ALA A 545 5.84 29.10 43.04
C ALA A 545 6.20 27.90 42.18
N GLN A 546 5.21 27.22 41.63
CA GLN A 546 5.41 26.10 40.72
C GLN A 546 5.03 26.51 39.32
N LEU A 547 6.00 26.37 38.42
CA LEU A 547 5.81 26.55 36.96
C LEU A 547 5.25 25.26 36.37
N LEU A 548 4.20 25.38 35.60
CA LEU A 548 3.59 24.29 34.82
C LEU A 548 3.55 24.65 33.32
N PRO A 549 4.06 23.81 32.41
CA PRO A 549 4.67 22.50 32.67
C PRO A 549 5.91 22.61 33.59
N LYS A 550 6.23 21.53 34.31
CA LYS A 550 7.37 21.49 35.23
C LYS A 550 8.69 21.60 34.46
N LEU A 551 9.28 22.80 34.47
CA LEU A 551 10.54 23.09 33.79
C LEU A 551 11.63 23.46 34.81
N ALA A 552 12.70 22.69 34.85
CA ALA A 552 13.88 22.98 35.64
C ALA A 552 14.75 24.06 35.00
N GLY A 553 15.54 24.76 35.79
CA GLY A 553 16.55 25.70 35.30
C GLY A 553 16.02 27.04 34.81
N LYS A 554 14.72 27.32 34.95
CA LYS A 554 14.12 28.63 34.63
C LYS A 554 14.45 29.62 35.76
N THR A 555 14.69 30.87 35.40
CA THR A 555 14.97 31.97 36.38
C THR A 555 13.71 32.78 36.60
N ALA A 556 13.40 33.08 37.86
CA ALA A 556 12.29 33.93 38.22
C ALA A 556 12.70 34.99 39.27
N ASN A 557 12.02 36.12 39.25
CA ASN A 557 12.20 37.25 40.15
C ASN A 557 10.94 37.47 40.96
N LEU A 558 11.07 37.63 42.29
CA LEU A 558 10.00 38.16 43.11
C LEU A 558 9.96 39.67 42.95
N GLN A 559 8.80 40.23 42.63
CA GLN A 559 8.59 41.66 42.39
C GLN A 559 7.57 42.22 43.41
N LYS A 560 7.86 43.41 43.91
CA LYS A 560 6.98 44.19 44.79
C LYS A 560 6.48 45.41 44.02
N ASN A 561 5.22 45.76 44.19
CA ASN A 561 4.68 47.00 43.67
C ASN A 561 5.03 48.16 44.62
N VAL A 562 5.76 49.14 44.13
CA VAL A 562 6.14 50.36 44.84
C VAL A 562 5.68 51.56 43.99
N ASN A 563 4.67 52.25 44.49
CA ASN A 563 4.07 53.42 43.81
C ASN A 563 3.66 53.16 42.35
N GLY A 564 3.04 52.00 42.10
CA GLY A 564 2.55 51.61 40.78
C GLY A 564 3.60 50.96 39.89
N LYS A 565 4.86 50.86 40.33
CA LYS A 565 5.96 50.22 39.55
C LYS A 565 6.40 48.91 40.20
N TRP A 566 6.66 47.91 39.35
CA TRP A 566 7.18 46.60 39.80
C TRP A 566 8.70 46.68 39.97
N GLN A 567 9.20 46.31 41.13
CA GLN A 567 10.63 46.27 41.46
C GLN A 567 11.02 44.90 41.95
N ASN A 568 12.14 44.36 41.43
CA ASN A 568 12.70 43.10 41.92
C ASN A 568 13.12 43.24 43.38
N ILE A 569 12.77 42.26 44.22
CA ILE A 569 13.16 42.22 45.64
C ILE A 569 13.85 40.87 45.91
N GLY A 570 14.95 40.92 46.68
CA GLY A 570 15.75 39.72 46.97
C GLY A 570 16.53 39.18 45.78
N THR A 571 17.02 37.96 45.91
CA THR A 571 17.73 37.23 44.86
C THR A 571 16.77 36.51 43.94
N SER A 572 17.14 36.39 42.63
CA SER A 572 16.42 35.55 41.69
C SER A 572 16.46 34.09 42.15
N SER A 573 15.40 33.37 41.88
CA SER A 573 15.30 31.92 42.15
C SER A 573 15.38 31.14 40.84
N ILE A 574 15.98 29.95 40.86
CA ILE A 574 16.03 29.02 39.75
C ILE A 574 15.10 27.85 40.09
N SER A 575 14.28 27.44 39.12
CA SER A 575 13.35 26.32 39.33
C SER A 575 14.09 24.98 39.48
N ASP A 576 13.65 24.19 40.44
CA ASP A 576 14.12 22.80 40.63
C ASP A 576 13.54 21.82 39.57
N ALA A 577 13.83 20.53 39.72
CA ALA A 577 13.34 19.46 38.85
C ALA A 577 11.80 19.36 38.79
N ASN A 578 11.09 19.90 39.80
CA ASN A 578 9.64 19.96 39.86
C ASN A 578 9.08 21.29 39.36
N GLY A 579 9.91 22.19 38.82
CA GLY A 579 9.52 23.52 38.36
C GLY A 579 9.26 24.49 39.52
N VAL A 580 9.76 24.24 40.74
CA VAL A 580 9.49 25.04 41.92
C VAL A 580 10.55 26.09 42.13
N PHE A 581 10.11 27.35 42.23
CA PHE A 581 10.91 28.50 42.69
C PHE A 581 10.66 28.69 44.20
N THR A 582 11.70 29.06 44.94
CA THR A 582 11.60 29.42 46.34
C THR A 582 12.24 30.79 46.59
N PHE A 583 11.47 31.69 47.17
CA PHE A 583 11.93 33.03 47.51
C PHE A 583 11.83 33.23 49.04
N ILE A 584 12.83 33.86 49.60
CA ILE A 584 12.82 34.30 51.01
C ILE A 584 13.00 35.79 51.01
N THR A 585 12.06 36.52 51.62
CA THR A 585 12.08 37.97 51.74
C THR A 585 11.67 38.37 53.16
N SER A 586 11.79 39.67 53.48
CA SER A 586 11.24 40.25 54.71
C SER A 586 10.73 41.65 54.45
N GLU A 587 9.79 42.11 55.25
CA GLU A 587 9.21 43.46 55.13
C GLU A 587 9.37 44.23 56.43
N PRO A 588 9.99 45.43 56.37
CA PRO A 588 10.31 46.17 57.58
C PRO A 588 9.13 47.03 58.11
N LYS A 589 8.08 47.25 57.29
CA LYS A 589 6.94 48.11 57.64
C LYS A 589 5.65 47.30 57.70
N ARG A 590 4.79 47.63 58.65
CA ARG A 590 3.43 47.07 58.71
C ARG A 590 2.57 47.60 57.57
N GLY A 591 1.61 46.81 57.10
CA GLY A 591 0.69 47.19 56.04
C GLY A 591 0.46 46.06 55.04
N VAL A 592 -0.20 46.34 53.92
CA VAL A 592 -0.41 45.40 52.83
C VAL A 592 0.68 45.56 51.77
N VAL A 593 1.35 44.47 51.46
CA VAL A 593 2.37 44.44 50.42
C VAL A 593 1.86 43.65 49.22
N THR A 594 1.86 44.30 48.09
CA THR A 594 1.42 43.69 46.83
C THR A 594 2.63 43.18 46.04
N MET A 595 2.59 41.93 45.65
CA MET A 595 3.70 41.24 44.99
C MET A 595 3.24 40.44 43.74
N ARG A 596 4.18 40.07 42.90
CA ARG A 596 4.07 39.06 41.86
C ARG A 596 5.41 38.35 41.65
N ILE A 597 5.37 37.20 40.97
CA ILE A 597 6.56 36.51 40.52
C ILE A 597 6.63 36.60 39.00
N GLN A 598 7.76 37.05 38.48
CA GLN A 598 8.02 37.13 37.04
C GLN A 598 9.05 36.09 36.65
N VAL A 599 8.67 35.09 35.85
CA VAL A 599 9.63 34.19 35.18
C VAL A 599 10.27 34.97 34.01
N VAL A 600 11.59 34.94 33.91
CA VAL A 600 12.32 35.64 32.86
C VAL A 600 11.95 35.06 31.50
N ASP A 601 11.61 35.98 30.56
CA ASP A 601 11.19 35.64 29.18
C ASP A 601 9.98 34.70 29.08
N ASP A 602 9.13 34.69 30.14
CA ASP A 602 7.94 33.83 30.18
C ASP A 602 6.79 34.63 30.88
N ILE A 603 6.08 34.02 31.81
CA ILE A 603 4.83 34.43 32.45
C ILE A 603 5.09 35.18 33.79
N ALA A 604 4.20 36.09 34.12
CA ALA A 604 4.05 36.60 35.48
C ALA A 604 2.91 35.89 36.22
N SER A 605 3.10 35.66 37.50
CA SER A 605 2.02 35.16 38.36
C SER A 605 0.84 36.13 38.48
N PRO A 606 -0.34 35.68 38.87
CA PRO A 606 -1.35 36.58 39.41
C PRO A 606 -0.77 37.44 40.53
N ILE A 607 -1.28 38.69 40.64
CA ILE A 607 -0.90 39.62 41.70
C ILE A 607 -1.45 39.06 43.03
N PHE A 608 -0.62 39.09 44.05
CA PHE A 608 -1.02 38.64 45.39
C PHE A 608 -0.60 39.66 46.46
N ALA A 609 -1.27 39.60 47.60
CA ALA A 609 -0.98 40.48 48.73
C ALA A 609 -0.62 39.68 49.96
N ILE A 610 0.26 40.21 50.81
CA ILE A 610 0.61 39.70 52.13
C ILE A 610 0.40 40.82 53.16
N VAL A 611 -0.32 40.55 54.24
CA VAL A 611 -0.57 41.47 55.34
C VAL A 611 0.59 41.40 56.33
N ILE A 612 1.35 42.49 56.51
CA ILE A 612 2.46 42.58 57.45
C ILE A 612 1.92 43.13 58.79
N ARG A 613 2.01 42.33 59.83
CA ARG A 613 1.52 42.63 61.18
C ARG A 613 2.63 43.06 62.13
#